data_3258916936546b9d1b22e7fc882b0cbd
#
_entry.id   3258916936546b9d1b22e7fc882b0cbd
#
_cell.length_a   1.000
_cell.length_b   1.000
_cell.length_c   1.000
_cell.angle_alpha   90.00
_cell.angle_beta   90.00
_cell.angle_gamma   90.00
#
_symmetry.space_group_name_H-M   'P 1'
#
loop_
_entity.id
_entity.type
_entity.pdbx_description
1 polymer ?
#
loop_
_entity_poly.entity_id
_entity_poly.type
_entity_poly.pdbx_seq_one_letter_code
_entity_poly.pdbx_strand_id
1 'polypeptide(L)'
;MKIAVFFLFLFQFCIVSAQNSISDSDMDSLDQLISDLLESSKKEQKQEKKQEKQAVKPQKSDKNKKQEVKSSKVKGKKLIVIDPGHGGKDPGTISGKLYEKDIVLKLAKKIEKLSKNYKNIEVKLTRDKDIFLALEERAVIANKMEGDLFISLHANSFPKDRNVGGMELYHLDNTRDEYANKLARVENKISANTSLLGTILVDMDISYYVGDSLDYAREIGTGLKKDLKKYDVKLRGYEKGALFYVLVGARMPSLLFEIGYITNKTEKDLLQKDAYLESIAKSLLDSIAASKVK
;
A
#
# COMPACT_ATOMS: atom_id res chain seq x y z
N MET A 1 26.15 -3.79 3.43
CA MET A 1 27.18 -4.69 2.84
C MET A 1 26.90 -6.17 3.05
N LYS A 2 26.41 -6.63 4.18
CA LYS A 2 26.12 -8.08 4.41
C LYS A 2 24.85 -8.59 3.67
N ILE A 3 23.88 -7.76 3.40
CA ILE A 3 22.61 -8.12 2.71
C ILE A 3 22.84 -8.34 1.21
N ALA A 4 23.64 -7.48 0.55
CA ALA A 4 23.92 -7.62 -0.88
C ALA A 4 24.72 -8.91 -1.21
N VAL A 5 25.61 -9.34 -0.31
CA VAL A 5 26.39 -10.59 -0.49
C VAL A 5 25.51 -11.82 -0.30
N PHE A 6 24.51 -11.76 0.60
CA PHE A 6 23.57 -12.86 0.83
C PHE A 6 22.63 -13.06 -0.38
N PHE A 7 22.19 -11.98 -1.03
CA PHE A 7 21.40 -12.02 -2.25
C PHE A 7 22.18 -12.58 -3.45
N LEU A 8 23.47 -12.30 -3.56
CA LEU A 8 24.31 -12.86 -4.62
C LEU A 8 24.43 -14.41 -4.48
N PHE A 9 24.51 -14.94 -3.25
CA PHE A 9 24.60 -16.39 -3.00
C PHE A 9 23.30 -17.11 -3.28
N LEU A 10 22.14 -16.54 -2.95
CA LEU A 10 20.82 -17.10 -3.27
C LEU A 10 20.54 -17.08 -4.79
N PHE A 11 20.97 -16.04 -5.49
CA PHE A 11 20.82 -15.93 -6.95
C PHE A 11 21.66 -17.00 -7.68
N GLN A 12 22.86 -17.29 -7.20
CA GLN A 12 23.73 -18.33 -7.74
C GLN A 12 23.13 -19.74 -7.54
N PHE A 13 22.36 -19.96 -6.46
CA PHE A 13 21.71 -21.24 -6.18
C PHE A 13 20.47 -21.48 -7.08
N CYS A 14 19.72 -20.42 -7.42
CA CYS A 14 18.60 -20.51 -8.37
C CYS A 14 19.06 -20.76 -9.82
N ILE A 15 20.20 -20.21 -10.24
CA ILE A 15 20.77 -20.44 -11.58
C ILE A 15 21.17 -21.92 -11.76
N VAL A 16 21.69 -22.57 -10.73
CA VAL A 16 22.12 -23.99 -10.78
C VAL A 16 20.93 -24.95 -10.94
N SER A 17 19.73 -24.58 -10.50
CA SER A 17 18.52 -25.42 -10.68
C SER A 17 17.80 -25.20 -12.02
N ALA A 18 18.13 -24.15 -12.79
CA ALA A 18 17.50 -23.82 -14.08
C ALA A 18 18.36 -24.23 -15.30
N GLN A 19 19.46 -24.94 -15.12
CA GLN A 19 20.47 -25.23 -16.18
C GLN A 19 20.04 -26.06 -17.37
N ASN A 20 18.77 -26.40 -17.52
CA ASN A 20 18.33 -27.24 -18.65
C ASN A 20 17.65 -26.51 -19.82
N SER A 21 17.62 -25.17 -19.88
CA SER A 21 16.93 -24.44 -20.95
C SER A 21 17.44 -23.04 -21.32
N ILE A 22 18.54 -22.58 -20.76
CA ILE A 22 19.08 -21.23 -21.04
C ILE A 22 20.34 -21.38 -21.88
N SER A 23 20.46 -20.64 -23.01
CA SER A 23 21.63 -20.66 -23.88
C SER A 23 22.79 -19.86 -23.28
N ASP A 24 24.03 -20.18 -23.63
CA ASP A 24 25.23 -19.44 -23.17
C ASP A 24 25.16 -17.94 -23.53
N SER A 25 24.54 -17.60 -24.67
CA SER A 25 24.31 -16.22 -25.08
C SER A 25 23.33 -15.45 -24.20
N ASP A 26 22.35 -16.15 -23.60
CA ASP A 26 21.40 -15.55 -22.67
C ASP A 26 22.05 -15.31 -21.30
N MET A 27 22.99 -16.18 -20.90
CA MET A 27 23.79 -16.03 -19.68
C MET A 27 24.74 -14.83 -19.79
N ASP A 28 25.44 -14.66 -20.89
CA ASP A 28 26.33 -13.52 -21.14
C ASP A 28 25.53 -12.18 -21.14
N SER A 29 24.34 -12.18 -21.71
CA SER A 29 23.43 -11.04 -21.71
C SER A 29 22.95 -10.70 -20.30
N LEU A 30 22.70 -11.69 -19.45
CA LEU A 30 22.27 -11.54 -18.07
C LEU A 30 23.42 -10.98 -17.20
N ASP A 31 24.64 -11.49 -17.37
CA ASP A 31 25.82 -11.01 -16.64
C ASP A 31 26.16 -9.56 -17.00
N GLN A 32 26.01 -9.17 -18.27
CA GLN A 32 26.16 -7.79 -18.71
C GLN A 32 25.10 -6.90 -18.06
N LEU A 33 23.83 -7.33 -18.02
CA LEU A 33 22.74 -6.57 -17.40
C LEU A 33 22.95 -6.37 -15.89
N ILE A 34 23.42 -7.41 -15.19
CA ILE A 34 23.78 -7.34 -13.77
C ILE A 34 24.91 -6.35 -13.53
N SER A 35 25.92 -6.37 -14.39
CA SER A 35 27.07 -5.44 -14.33
C SER A 35 26.62 -3.99 -14.48
N ASP A 36 25.76 -3.72 -15.47
CA ASP A 36 25.23 -2.36 -15.75
C ASP A 36 24.35 -1.84 -14.62
N LEU A 37 23.55 -2.71 -14.00
CA LEU A 37 22.71 -2.38 -12.83
C LEU A 37 23.55 -2.06 -11.59
N LEU A 38 24.62 -2.81 -11.36
CA LEU A 38 25.55 -2.54 -10.25
C LEU A 38 26.32 -1.21 -10.45
N GLU A 39 26.64 -0.87 -11.69
CA GLU A 39 27.30 0.40 -12.01
C GLU A 39 26.36 1.61 -11.90
N SER A 40 25.10 1.47 -12.32
CA SER A 40 24.08 2.52 -12.18
C SER A 40 23.77 2.78 -10.71
N SER A 41 23.60 1.75 -9.90
CA SER A 41 23.39 1.85 -8.45
C SER A 41 24.56 2.54 -7.73
N LYS A 42 25.82 2.27 -8.14
CA LYS A 42 27.00 2.96 -7.61
C LYS A 42 27.06 4.44 -8.02
N LYS A 43 26.56 4.78 -9.22
CA LYS A 43 26.49 6.18 -9.71
C LYS A 43 25.43 6.98 -8.95
N GLU A 44 24.26 6.38 -8.68
CA GLU A 44 23.19 7.01 -7.88
C GLU A 44 23.63 7.28 -6.44
N GLN A 45 24.23 6.32 -5.76
CA GLN A 45 24.78 6.49 -4.41
C GLN A 45 25.88 7.56 -4.35
N LYS A 46 26.62 7.74 -5.43
CA LYS A 46 27.67 8.77 -5.53
C LYS A 46 27.09 10.17 -5.78
N GLN A 47 25.93 10.25 -6.46
CA GLN A 47 25.19 11.50 -6.67
C GLN A 47 24.45 11.92 -5.39
N GLU A 48 23.82 11.00 -4.67
CA GLU A 48 23.18 11.28 -3.37
C GLU A 48 24.21 11.80 -2.35
N LYS A 49 25.37 11.16 -2.23
CA LYS A 49 26.47 11.65 -1.36
C LYS A 49 27.06 12.99 -1.78
N LYS A 50 26.97 13.36 -3.07
CA LYS A 50 27.38 14.68 -3.56
C LYS A 50 26.34 15.77 -3.25
N GLN A 51 25.06 15.45 -3.34
CA GLN A 51 23.98 16.37 -2.99
C GLN A 51 23.90 16.61 -1.48
N GLU A 52 24.12 15.57 -0.66
CA GLU A 52 24.21 15.70 0.79
C GLU A 52 25.38 16.60 1.25
N LYS A 53 26.52 16.57 0.55
CA LYS A 53 27.67 17.43 0.85
C LYS A 53 27.52 18.89 0.41
N GLN A 54 26.61 19.19 -0.53
CA GLN A 54 26.36 20.56 -0.99
C GLN A 54 25.26 21.28 -0.21
N ALA A 55 24.45 20.55 0.58
CA ALA A 55 23.33 21.09 1.34
C ALA A 55 23.69 21.56 2.77
N VAL A 56 24.93 21.42 3.21
CA VAL A 56 25.34 21.80 4.57
C VAL A 56 26.11 23.11 4.59
N LYS A 57 25.38 24.25 4.62
CA LYS A 57 25.85 25.47 5.30
C LYS A 57 25.06 25.65 6.58
N PRO A 58 25.70 25.94 7.72
CA PRO A 58 25.04 25.90 9.01
C PRO A 58 24.18 27.14 9.24
N GLN A 59 22.84 26.94 9.16
CA GLN A 59 21.93 27.86 9.85
C GLN A 59 21.54 27.24 11.20
N LYS A 60 21.80 27.99 12.25
CA LYS A 60 21.31 27.69 13.61
C LYS A 60 19.79 27.76 13.59
N SER A 61 19.14 26.64 13.80
CA SER A 61 17.77 26.62 14.31
C SER A 61 17.39 25.23 14.82
N ASP A 62 16.88 25.21 15.99
CA ASP A 62 15.94 24.31 16.66
C ASP A 62 16.07 22.79 16.51
N LYS A 63 16.34 22.23 17.68
CA LYS A 63 16.23 20.80 17.99
C LYS A 63 14.84 20.26 17.64
N ASN A 64 14.65 19.79 16.41
CA ASN A 64 13.51 18.93 16.10
C ASN A 64 13.81 17.52 16.63
N LYS A 65 13.08 17.16 17.69
CA LYS A 65 13.00 15.80 18.22
C LYS A 65 12.63 14.85 17.07
N LYS A 66 13.54 13.97 16.68
CA LYS A 66 13.18 12.69 16.05
C LYS A 66 12.20 12.02 17.01
N GLN A 67 10.93 11.97 16.66
CA GLN A 67 9.99 11.09 17.35
C GLN A 67 10.42 9.65 17.03
N GLU A 68 11.08 9.02 17.99
CA GLU A 68 11.18 7.57 18.04
C GLU A 68 9.75 7.04 18.15
N VAL A 69 9.27 6.37 17.11
CA VAL A 69 8.04 5.60 17.16
C VAL A 69 8.32 4.40 18.07
N LYS A 70 8.11 4.57 19.38
CA LYS A 70 8.16 3.46 20.33
C LYS A 70 6.95 2.57 20.03
N SER A 71 7.22 1.28 19.73
CA SER A 71 6.19 0.25 19.77
C SER A 71 5.47 0.33 21.13
N SER A 72 4.19 0.64 21.09
CA SER A 72 3.32 0.70 22.27
C SER A 72 2.02 -0.05 22.01
N LYS A 73 2.15 -1.27 21.45
CA LYS A 73 1.01 -2.16 21.26
C LYS A 73 0.34 -2.44 22.60
N VAL A 74 -0.92 -2.11 22.72
CA VAL A 74 -1.70 -2.39 23.93
C VAL A 74 -1.95 -3.88 24.01
N LYS A 75 -1.50 -4.53 25.09
CA LYS A 75 -1.66 -5.98 25.28
C LYS A 75 -3.13 -6.39 25.17
N GLY A 76 -3.41 -7.37 24.31
CA GLY A 76 -4.76 -7.91 24.11
C GLY A 76 -5.60 -7.17 23.06
N LYS A 77 -5.06 -6.18 22.33
CA LYS A 77 -5.71 -5.54 21.20
C LYS A 77 -5.00 -5.87 19.89
N LYS A 78 -5.79 -6.03 18.81
CA LYS A 78 -5.26 -6.02 17.44
C LYS A 78 -4.91 -4.58 17.05
N LEU A 79 -3.67 -4.36 16.62
CA LEU A 79 -3.21 -3.08 16.08
C LEU A 79 -3.43 -3.03 14.58
N ILE A 80 -4.33 -2.17 14.14
CA ILE A 80 -4.63 -1.93 12.74
C ILE A 80 -3.89 -0.66 12.31
N VAL A 81 -3.03 -0.79 11.32
CA VAL A 81 -2.36 0.37 10.73
C VAL A 81 -3.12 0.79 9.48
N ILE A 82 -3.72 1.98 9.53
CA ILE A 82 -4.42 2.59 8.40
C ILE A 82 -3.47 3.56 7.70
N ASP A 83 -3.31 3.37 6.40
CA ASP A 83 -2.49 4.21 5.54
C ASP A 83 -3.39 5.06 4.64
N PRO A 84 -3.56 6.36 4.91
CA PRO A 84 -4.21 7.24 3.94
C PRO A 84 -3.30 7.41 2.74
N GLY A 85 -3.66 6.88 1.57
CA GLY A 85 -2.88 7.00 0.34
C GLY A 85 -2.54 8.44 -0.02
N HIS A 86 -1.53 8.66 -0.87
CA HIS A 86 -1.10 9.99 -1.34
C HIS A 86 -0.67 10.93 -0.20
N GLY A 87 -0.78 12.25 -0.42
CA GLY A 87 -0.51 13.28 0.58
C GLY A 87 0.57 14.29 0.17
N GLY A 88 0.53 15.49 0.74
CA GLY A 88 1.45 16.58 0.44
C GLY A 88 1.42 16.95 -1.05
N LYS A 89 2.57 16.80 -1.71
CA LYS A 89 2.75 17.07 -3.16
C LYS A 89 1.99 16.10 -4.07
N ASP A 90 1.53 14.96 -3.55
CA ASP A 90 0.78 13.97 -4.28
C ASP A 90 -0.72 14.07 -3.95
N PRO A 91 -1.52 14.66 -4.84
CA PRO A 91 -2.96 14.84 -4.58
C PRO A 91 -3.79 13.56 -4.75
N GLY A 92 -3.22 12.50 -5.37
CA GLY A 92 -3.99 11.39 -5.92
C GLY A 92 -4.89 11.82 -7.07
N THR A 93 -6.00 11.15 -7.25
CA THR A 93 -7.00 11.55 -8.25
C THR A 93 -7.67 12.87 -7.87
N ILE A 94 -7.86 13.73 -8.89
CA ILE A 94 -8.51 15.04 -8.74
C ILE A 94 -9.84 15.03 -9.51
N SER A 95 -10.93 15.40 -8.84
CA SER A 95 -12.25 15.56 -9.45
C SER A 95 -12.88 16.91 -9.09
N GLY A 96 -12.63 17.92 -9.92
CA GLY A 96 -12.97 19.32 -9.61
C GLY A 96 -12.13 19.88 -8.47
N LYS A 97 -12.76 20.24 -7.35
CA LYS A 97 -12.07 20.72 -6.14
C LYS A 97 -11.80 19.62 -5.11
N LEU A 98 -12.11 18.37 -5.44
CA LEU A 98 -11.98 17.25 -4.53
C LEU A 98 -10.69 16.50 -4.85
N TYR A 99 -9.86 16.29 -3.84
CA TYR A 99 -8.61 15.56 -3.91
C TYR A 99 -8.75 14.24 -3.15
N GLU A 100 -8.27 13.16 -3.73
CA GLU A 100 -8.26 11.84 -3.12
C GLU A 100 -7.57 11.85 -1.76
N LYS A 101 -6.37 12.45 -1.67
CA LYS A 101 -5.59 12.55 -0.43
C LYS A 101 -6.37 13.10 0.77
N ASP A 102 -7.33 14.01 0.53
CA ASP A 102 -8.13 14.66 1.58
C ASP A 102 -9.26 13.75 2.04
N ILE A 103 -9.90 13.02 1.10
CA ILE A 103 -10.98 12.08 1.40
C ILE A 103 -10.44 10.93 2.25
N VAL A 104 -9.34 10.30 1.80
CA VAL A 104 -8.78 9.14 2.49
C VAL A 104 -8.20 9.52 3.86
N LEU A 105 -7.61 10.71 4.00
CA LEU A 105 -7.17 11.22 5.30
C LEU A 105 -8.35 11.47 6.24
N LYS A 106 -9.45 12.02 5.73
CA LYS A 106 -10.67 12.26 6.50
C LYS A 106 -11.28 10.95 6.98
N LEU A 107 -11.33 9.93 6.10
CA LEU A 107 -11.81 8.59 6.48
C LEU A 107 -10.91 7.94 7.52
N ALA A 108 -9.59 7.97 7.32
CA ALA A 108 -8.63 7.40 8.26
C ALA A 108 -8.76 7.98 9.67
N LYS A 109 -8.91 9.30 9.78
CA LYS A 109 -9.15 9.97 11.07
C LYS A 109 -10.48 9.57 11.71
N LYS A 110 -11.52 9.30 10.90
CA LYS A 110 -12.80 8.78 11.42
C LYS A 110 -12.63 7.36 11.94
N ILE A 111 -11.91 6.49 11.22
CA ILE A 111 -11.59 5.13 11.66
C ILE A 111 -10.83 5.16 12.99
N GLU A 112 -9.75 5.97 13.08
CA GLU A 112 -8.98 6.13 14.31
C GLU A 112 -9.84 6.64 15.48
N LYS A 113 -10.70 7.64 15.24
CA LYS A 113 -11.60 8.17 16.26
C LYS A 113 -12.59 7.13 16.75
N LEU A 114 -13.24 6.41 15.84
CA LEU A 114 -14.27 5.42 16.18
C LEU A 114 -13.67 4.16 16.81
N SER A 115 -12.42 3.79 16.49
CA SER A 115 -11.76 2.63 17.08
C SER A 115 -11.65 2.67 18.59
N LYS A 116 -11.68 3.87 19.19
CA LYS A 116 -11.66 4.07 20.65
C LYS A 116 -12.87 3.44 21.36
N ASN A 117 -13.96 3.17 20.63
CA ASN A 117 -15.14 2.49 21.14
C ASN A 117 -15.01 0.95 21.14
N TYR A 118 -13.92 0.41 20.57
CA TYR A 118 -13.68 -1.03 20.48
C TYR A 118 -12.64 -1.47 21.51
N LYS A 119 -12.98 -2.50 22.28
CA LYS A 119 -12.09 -3.00 23.35
C LYS A 119 -10.91 -3.81 22.84
N ASN A 120 -11.06 -4.44 21.68
CA ASN A 120 -10.12 -5.38 21.09
C ASN A 120 -9.35 -4.82 19.87
N ILE A 121 -9.55 -3.54 19.54
CA ILE A 121 -8.88 -2.87 18.42
C ILE A 121 -8.14 -1.63 18.91
N GLU A 122 -6.96 -1.38 18.37
CA GLU A 122 -6.24 -0.12 18.36
C GLU A 122 -5.99 0.25 16.90
N VAL A 123 -6.15 1.54 16.55
CA VAL A 123 -5.83 2.05 15.20
C VAL A 123 -4.74 3.09 15.29
N LYS A 124 -3.75 2.98 14.40
CA LYS A 124 -2.72 4.00 14.16
C LYS A 124 -2.68 4.34 12.67
N LEU A 125 -2.26 5.56 12.38
CA LEU A 125 -2.17 6.07 11.01
C LEU A 125 -0.70 6.16 10.58
N THR A 126 -0.40 5.88 9.31
CA THR A 126 0.93 6.15 8.74
C THR A 126 1.17 7.66 8.63
N ARG A 127 0.14 8.44 8.35
CA ARG A 127 0.11 9.91 8.40
C ARG A 127 -1.19 10.42 8.97
N ASP A 128 -1.13 11.44 9.81
CA ASP A 128 -2.27 12.14 10.41
C ASP A 128 -2.46 13.57 9.84
N LYS A 129 -1.59 13.95 8.90
CA LYS A 129 -1.56 15.27 8.26
C LYS A 129 -1.41 15.12 6.74
N ASP A 130 -1.57 16.25 6.03
CA ASP A 130 -1.32 16.33 4.60
C ASP A 130 0.18 16.42 4.32
N ILE A 131 0.88 15.31 4.51
CA ILE A 131 2.30 15.12 4.21
C ILE A 131 2.48 14.01 3.17
N PHE A 132 3.52 14.10 2.36
CA PHE A 132 3.91 13.06 1.43
C PHE A 132 4.71 11.97 2.15
N LEU A 133 4.34 10.71 1.88
CA LEU A 133 5.12 9.51 2.22
C LEU A 133 5.37 8.72 0.95
N ALA A 134 6.61 8.27 0.74
CA ALA A 134 6.91 7.35 -0.36
C ALA A 134 6.24 5.99 -0.12
N LEU A 135 6.01 5.21 -1.20
CA LEU A 135 5.28 3.93 -1.10
C LEU A 135 5.97 2.97 -0.13
N GLU A 136 7.30 2.87 -0.23
CA GLU A 136 8.12 1.97 0.58
C GLU A 136 8.13 2.36 2.07
N GLU A 137 8.01 3.66 2.37
CA GLU A 137 7.98 4.15 3.75
C GLU A 137 6.74 3.70 4.50
N ARG A 138 5.60 3.51 3.82
CA ARG A 138 4.30 3.18 4.41
C ARG A 138 4.31 1.81 5.07
N ALA A 139 4.76 0.77 4.34
CA ALA A 139 4.95 -0.57 4.89
C ALA A 139 6.00 -0.59 6.01
N VAL A 140 7.11 0.16 5.87
CA VAL A 140 8.14 0.29 6.91
C VAL A 140 7.58 0.91 8.19
N ILE A 141 6.71 1.92 8.10
CA ILE A 141 6.04 2.53 9.24
C ILE A 141 5.12 1.51 9.92
N ALA A 142 4.31 0.77 9.15
CA ALA A 142 3.43 -0.26 9.67
C ALA A 142 4.21 -1.38 10.39
N ASN A 143 5.34 -1.82 9.83
CA ASN A 143 6.22 -2.80 10.43
C ASN A 143 6.85 -2.31 11.75
N LYS A 144 7.28 -1.03 11.81
CA LYS A 144 7.82 -0.42 13.03
C LYS A 144 6.78 -0.28 14.14
N MET A 145 5.51 -0.15 13.77
CA MET A 145 4.40 -0.13 14.71
C MET A 145 4.02 -1.53 15.19
N GLU A 146 4.55 -2.60 14.58
CA GLU A 146 4.18 -4.00 14.85
C GLU A 146 2.67 -4.24 14.63
N GLY A 147 2.15 -3.73 13.50
CA GLY A 147 0.74 -3.87 13.12
C GLY A 147 0.33 -5.33 12.95
N ASP A 148 -0.92 -5.64 13.27
CA ASP A 148 -1.54 -6.95 13.02
C ASP A 148 -2.29 -6.99 11.69
N LEU A 149 -2.66 -5.81 11.15
CA LEU A 149 -3.28 -5.64 9.84
C LEU A 149 -2.90 -4.26 9.30
N PHE A 150 -2.53 -4.20 8.02
CA PHE A 150 -2.24 -2.97 7.29
C PHE A 150 -3.30 -2.73 6.22
N ILE A 151 -3.91 -1.54 6.18
CA ILE A 151 -4.90 -1.18 5.17
C ILE A 151 -4.56 0.17 4.57
N SER A 152 -4.22 0.18 3.27
CA SER A 152 -4.03 1.41 2.49
C SER A 152 -5.36 1.84 1.88
N LEU A 153 -5.76 3.09 2.11
CA LEU A 153 -7.03 3.66 1.66
C LEU A 153 -6.81 4.51 0.41
N HIS A 154 -7.60 4.23 -0.62
CA HIS A 154 -7.60 4.94 -1.90
C HIS A 154 -9.02 5.25 -2.37
N ALA A 155 -9.17 6.15 -3.34
CA ALA A 155 -10.43 6.45 -4.02
C ALA A 155 -10.23 6.38 -5.53
N ASN A 156 -10.72 5.32 -6.11
CA ASN A 156 -10.52 4.91 -7.50
C ASN A 156 -11.00 5.96 -8.51
N SER A 157 -10.53 5.82 -9.74
CA SER A 157 -10.83 6.74 -10.82
C SER A 157 -11.01 6.01 -12.15
N PHE A 158 -12.06 6.35 -12.87
CA PHE A 158 -12.27 5.90 -14.25
C PHE A 158 -12.80 7.04 -15.13
N PRO A 159 -11.92 7.95 -15.61
CA PRO A 159 -12.34 9.15 -16.33
C PRO A 159 -13.09 8.90 -17.64
N LYS A 160 -12.87 7.73 -18.28
CA LYS A 160 -13.48 7.36 -19.56
C LYS A 160 -14.97 7.06 -19.45
N ASP A 161 -15.43 6.58 -18.31
CA ASP A 161 -16.83 6.31 -18.04
C ASP A 161 -17.17 6.64 -16.58
N ARG A 162 -17.90 7.73 -16.37
CA ARG A 162 -18.30 8.22 -15.05
C ARG A 162 -19.44 7.42 -14.40
N ASN A 163 -19.98 6.41 -15.08
CA ASN A 163 -20.93 5.48 -14.51
C ASN A 163 -20.23 4.31 -13.78
N VAL A 164 -18.94 4.11 -14.04
CA VAL A 164 -18.14 3.12 -13.29
C VAL A 164 -18.03 3.59 -11.85
N GLY A 165 -18.42 2.71 -10.93
CA GLY A 165 -18.42 2.96 -9.49
C GLY A 165 -18.40 1.66 -8.71
N GLY A 166 -18.20 1.77 -7.41
CA GLY A 166 -18.17 0.67 -6.45
C GLY A 166 -16.91 0.61 -5.64
N MET A 167 -16.95 -0.16 -4.56
CA MET A 167 -15.79 -0.42 -3.70
C MET A 167 -15.06 -1.68 -4.15
N GLU A 168 -13.76 -1.72 -3.90
CA GLU A 168 -12.91 -2.88 -4.21
C GLU A 168 -11.87 -3.07 -3.10
N LEU A 169 -11.60 -4.33 -2.74
CA LEU A 169 -10.53 -4.70 -1.83
C LEU A 169 -9.51 -5.54 -2.59
N TYR A 170 -8.25 -5.21 -2.42
CA TYR A 170 -7.13 -5.88 -3.05
C TYR A 170 -6.14 -6.37 -1.99
N HIS A 171 -5.64 -7.58 -2.16
CA HIS A 171 -4.47 -8.10 -1.46
C HIS A 171 -3.27 -8.15 -2.40
N LEU A 172 -2.07 -8.28 -1.86
CA LEU A 172 -0.86 -8.43 -2.65
C LEU A 172 -0.85 -9.83 -3.29
N ASP A 173 -0.94 -9.88 -4.61
CA ASP A 173 -0.87 -11.13 -5.38
C ASP A 173 -0.52 -10.84 -6.83
N ASN A 174 0.00 -11.85 -7.52
CA ASN A 174 0.22 -11.80 -8.96
C ASN A 174 -1.07 -12.23 -9.68
N THR A 175 -1.69 -11.30 -10.40
CA THR A 175 -2.98 -11.55 -11.05
C THR A 175 -2.89 -11.44 -12.57
N ARG A 176 -3.79 -12.17 -13.28
CA ARG A 176 -4.05 -12.03 -14.71
C ARG A 176 -5.16 -11.03 -15.03
N ASP A 177 -5.78 -10.42 -14.02
CA ASP A 177 -6.79 -9.39 -14.22
C ASP A 177 -6.12 -8.11 -14.76
N GLU A 178 -6.38 -7.81 -16.03
CA GLU A 178 -5.81 -6.63 -16.71
C GLU A 178 -6.22 -5.31 -16.05
N TYR A 179 -7.44 -5.24 -15.51
CA TYR A 179 -7.91 -4.05 -14.82
C TYR A 179 -7.16 -3.85 -13.50
N ALA A 180 -7.02 -4.89 -12.69
CA ALA A 180 -6.27 -4.85 -11.44
C ALA A 180 -4.79 -4.50 -11.68
N ASN A 181 -4.17 -5.08 -12.71
CA ASN A 181 -2.80 -4.75 -13.12
C ASN A 181 -2.66 -3.30 -13.58
N LYS A 182 -3.64 -2.78 -14.32
CA LYS A 182 -3.63 -1.38 -14.76
C LYS A 182 -3.77 -0.42 -13.59
N LEU A 183 -4.67 -0.72 -12.64
CA LEU A 183 -4.84 0.07 -11.43
C LEU A 183 -3.55 0.07 -10.60
N ALA A 184 -2.97 -1.11 -10.35
CA ALA A 184 -1.70 -1.22 -9.63
C ALA A 184 -0.58 -0.40 -10.28
N ARG A 185 -0.49 -0.35 -11.62
CA ARG A 185 0.50 0.50 -12.31
C ARG A 185 0.28 2.00 -12.06
N VAL A 186 -0.97 2.43 -12.02
CA VAL A 186 -1.31 3.84 -11.73
C VAL A 186 -0.91 4.19 -10.30
N GLU A 187 -1.28 3.37 -9.32
CA GLU A 187 -0.97 3.59 -7.91
C GLU A 187 0.53 3.47 -7.62
N ASN A 188 1.20 2.53 -8.27
CA ASN A 188 2.66 2.37 -8.17
C ASN A 188 3.42 3.48 -8.91
N LYS A 189 2.75 4.33 -9.70
CA LYS A 189 3.37 5.40 -10.53
C LYS A 189 4.46 4.90 -11.47
N ILE A 190 4.29 3.67 -12.00
CA ILE A 190 5.26 3.02 -12.87
C ILE A 190 4.91 3.28 -14.33
N SER A 191 5.90 3.71 -15.12
CA SER A 191 5.79 3.73 -16.58
C SER A 191 5.83 2.29 -17.12
N ALA A 192 5.26 2.08 -18.32
CA ALA A 192 5.10 0.75 -18.92
C ALA A 192 6.40 -0.10 -19.06
N ASN A 193 7.57 0.50 -18.88
CA ASN A 193 8.87 -0.13 -19.11
C ASN A 193 9.62 -0.58 -17.84
N THR A 194 9.07 -0.45 -16.63
CA THR A 194 9.83 -0.68 -15.37
C THR A 194 9.40 -1.96 -14.63
N SER A 195 9.07 -3.04 -15.32
CA SER A 195 8.27 -4.11 -14.68
C SER A 195 9.03 -5.34 -14.14
N LEU A 196 10.26 -5.64 -14.55
CA LEU A 196 10.84 -6.97 -14.26
C LEU A 196 11.37 -7.14 -12.83
N LEU A 197 12.07 -6.13 -12.31
CA LEU A 197 12.68 -6.18 -10.97
C LEU A 197 11.62 -6.12 -9.85
N GLY A 198 10.58 -5.31 -10.04
CA GLY A 198 9.45 -5.25 -9.10
C GLY A 198 8.73 -6.58 -8.96
N THR A 199 8.54 -7.28 -10.06
CA THR A 199 7.86 -8.59 -10.10
C THR A 199 8.65 -9.67 -9.35
N ILE A 200 9.97 -9.72 -9.49
CA ILE A 200 10.83 -10.73 -8.85
C ILE A 200 10.89 -10.53 -7.33
N LEU A 201 10.95 -9.28 -6.86
CA LEU A 201 10.98 -8.98 -5.41
C LEU A 201 9.65 -9.29 -4.74
N VAL A 202 8.56 -9.16 -5.47
CA VAL A 202 7.20 -9.44 -4.98
C VAL A 202 6.95 -10.93 -4.86
N ASP A 203 7.41 -11.76 -5.80
CA ASP A 203 7.22 -13.21 -5.75
C ASP A 203 7.84 -13.88 -4.50
N MET A 204 8.85 -13.26 -3.91
CA MET A 204 9.50 -13.79 -2.69
C MET A 204 8.76 -13.42 -1.39
N ASP A 205 7.98 -12.33 -1.37
CA ASP A 205 7.31 -11.81 -0.16
C ASP A 205 5.80 -12.18 -0.12
N ILE A 206 5.23 -12.54 -1.27
CA ILE A 206 3.78 -12.74 -1.45
C ILE A 206 3.22 -13.89 -0.59
N SER A 207 4.01 -14.95 -0.30
CA SER A 207 3.41 -16.22 0.09
C SER A 207 2.90 -16.30 1.54
N TYR A 208 3.44 -15.51 2.47
CA TYR A 208 3.21 -15.75 3.90
C TYR A 208 1.87 -15.20 4.41
N TYR A 209 1.48 -13.98 4.02
CA TYR A 209 0.29 -13.31 4.53
C TYR A 209 -0.90 -13.23 3.55
N VAL A 210 -0.79 -13.85 2.36
CA VAL A 210 -1.85 -13.81 1.33
C VAL A 210 -3.15 -14.42 1.84
N GLY A 211 -3.08 -15.59 2.49
CA GLY A 211 -4.25 -16.27 3.03
C GLY A 211 -5.02 -15.41 4.04
N ASP A 212 -4.31 -14.90 5.04
CA ASP A 212 -4.90 -14.05 6.07
C ASP A 212 -5.41 -12.71 5.49
N SER A 213 -4.70 -12.14 4.52
CA SER A 213 -5.14 -10.93 3.81
C SER A 213 -6.45 -11.16 3.06
N LEU A 214 -6.57 -12.30 2.38
CA LEU A 214 -7.77 -12.69 1.66
C LEU A 214 -8.95 -12.92 2.60
N ASP A 215 -8.72 -13.55 3.75
CA ASP A 215 -9.76 -13.79 4.76
C ASP A 215 -10.24 -12.46 5.37
N TYR A 216 -9.35 -11.52 5.69
CA TYR A 216 -9.74 -10.15 6.07
C TYR A 216 -10.53 -9.45 4.96
N ALA A 217 -10.11 -9.58 3.70
CA ALA A 217 -10.83 -8.97 2.58
C ALA A 217 -12.27 -9.52 2.45
N ARG A 218 -12.46 -10.82 2.66
CA ARG A 218 -13.78 -11.48 2.66
C ARG A 218 -14.67 -11.00 3.79
N GLU A 219 -14.14 -10.96 5.01
CA GLU A 219 -14.90 -10.53 6.20
C GLU A 219 -15.28 -9.05 6.09
N ILE A 220 -14.33 -8.18 5.73
CA ILE A 220 -14.55 -6.74 5.53
C ILE A 220 -15.54 -6.51 4.37
N GLY A 221 -15.33 -7.17 3.23
CA GLY A 221 -16.20 -7.05 2.06
C GLY A 221 -17.63 -7.47 2.36
N THR A 222 -17.82 -8.55 3.10
CA THR A 222 -19.15 -9.01 3.53
C THR A 222 -19.85 -7.98 4.43
N GLY A 223 -19.12 -7.41 5.39
CA GLY A 223 -19.63 -6.34 6.26
C GLY A 223 -20.03 -5.10 5.47
N LEU A 224 -19.13 -4.58 4.62
CA LEU A 224 -19.39 -3.42 3.77
C LEU A 224 -20.62 -3.62 2.88
N LYS A 225 -20.75 -4.77 2.22
CA LYS A 225 -21.91 -5.11 1.38
C LYS A 225 -23.23 -5.06 2.14
N LYS A 226 -23.23 -5.55 3.38
CA LYS A 226 -24.41 -5.56 4.25
C LYS A 226 -24.74 -4.14 4.73
N ASP A 227 -23.76 -3.45 5.32
CA ASP A 227 -24.01 -2.24 6.11
C ASP A 227 -24.19 -0.99 5.22
N LEU A 228 -23.61 -1.00 3.99
CA LEU A 228 -23.71 0.11 3.05
C LEU A 228 -24.80 -0.06 2.00
N LYS A 229 -25.62 -1.12 2.08
CA LYS A 229 -26.74 -1.37 1.14
C LYS A 229 -27.66 -0.15 0.96
N LYS A 230 -27.88 0.62 2.00
CA LYS A 230 -28.73 1.83 1.99
C LYS A 230 -28.22 2.96 1.08
N TYR A 231 -26.93 2.93 0.71
CA TYR A 231 -26.32 3.95 -0.16
C TYR A 231 -26.29 3.53 -1.63
N ASP A 232 -26.76 2.33 -1.98
CA ASP A 232 -26.75 1.75 -3.32
C ASP A 232 -25.35 1.75 -3.98
N VAL A 233 -24.31 1.61 -3.15
CA VAL A 233 -22.92 1.47 -3.61
C VAL A 233 -22.59 0.00 -3.79
N LYS A 234 -22.11 -0.35 -4.98
CA LYS A 234 -21.73 -1.72 -5.31
C LYS A 234 -20.40 -2.10 -4.66
N LEU A 235 -20.27 -3.30 -4.16
CA LEU A 235 -18.99 -3.94 -3.89
C LEU A 235 -18.61 -4.74 -5.15
N ARG A 236 -17.64 -4.26 -5.92
CA ARG A 236 -17.23 -4.85 -7.21
C ARG A 236 -16.31 -6.06 -7.05
N GLY A 237 -15.64 -6.16 -5.91
CA GLY A 237 -14.79 -7.30 -5.57
C GLY A 237 -14.06 -7.07 -4.25
N TYR A 238 -13.82 -8.15 -3.55
CA TYR A 238 -13.04 -8.15 -2.31
C TYR A 238 -12.02 -9.29 -2.23
N GLU A 239 -11.96 -10.13 -3.25
CA GLU A 239 -10.97 -11.20 -3.38
C GLU A 239 -10.05 -10.93 -4.58
N LYS A 240 -9.66 -9.67 -4.78
CA LYS A 240 -8.84 -9.26 -5.91
C LYS A 240 -7.36 -9.25 -5.52
N GLY A 241 -6.54 -9.86 -6.36
CA GLY A 241 -5.09 -9.77 -6.24
C GLY A 241 -4.52 -8.71 -7.19
N ALA A 242 -3.50 -7.96 -6.75
CA ALA A 242 -2.69 -7.13 -7.63
C ALA A 242 -1.36 -6.74 -6.97
N LEU A 243 -0.37 -6.37 -7.79
CA LEU A 243 0.97 -6.00 -7.34
C LEU A 243 1.03 -4.53 -6.91
N PHE A 244 0.37 -4.20 -5.80
CA PHE A 244 0.47 -2.86 -5.21
C PHE A 244 1.74 -2.72 -4.37
N TYR A 245 2.63 -1.84 -4.77
CA TYR A 245 3.93 -1.63 -4.10
C TYR A 245 3.79 -1.13 -2.66
N VAL A 246 2.71 -0.42 -2.35
CA VAL A 246 2.41 0.01 -0.98
C VAL A 246 2.23 -1.17 -0.02
N LEU A 247 1.86 -2.36 -0.52
CA LEU A 247 1.68 -3.57 0.27
C LEU A 247 2.97 -4.42 0.34
N VAL A 248 3.93 -4.17 -0.56
CA VAL A 248 5.20 -4.92 -0.59
C VAL A 248 6.02 -4.63 0.65
N GLY A 249 6.55 -5.68 1.25
CA GLY A 249 7.37 -5.58 2.47
C GLY A 249 6.57 -5.39 3.77
N ALA A 250 5.24 -5.41 3.72
CA ALA A 250 4.43 -5.49 4.93
C ALA A 250 4.59 -6.86 5.59
N ARG A 251 4.91 -6.87 6.89
CA ARG A 251 5.12 -8.09 7.69
C ARG A 251 3.88 -8.45 8.50
N MET A 252 2.71 -8.21 7.92
CA MET A 252 1.40 -8.54 8.45
C MET A 252 0.43 -8.67 7.28
N PRO A 253 -0.78 -9.26 7.47
CA PRO A 253 -1.85 -9.20 6.49
C PRO A 253 -2.07 -7.78 6.00
N SER A 254 -2.21 -7.59 4.68
CA SER A 254 -2.25 -6.25 4.10
C SER A 254 -3.26 -6.14 2.95
N LEU A 255 -3.98 -5.01 2.91
CA LEU A 255 -5.02 -4.72 1.93
C LEU A 255 -4.88 -3.30 1.37
N LEU A 256 -5.23 -3.14 0.10
CA LEU A 256 -5.57 -1.84 -0.47
C LEU A 256 -7.08 -1.78 -0.64
N PHE A 257 -7.69 -0.72 -0.09
CA PHE A 257 -9.13 -0.51 -0.13
C PHE A 257 -9.48 0.72 -0.95
N GLU A 258 -10.06 0.48 -2.13
CA GLU A 258 -10.71 1.48 -2.97
C GLU A 258 -12.10 1.75 -2.43
N ILE A 259 -12.30 2.89 -1.79
CA ILE A 259 -13.53 3.25 -1.06
C ILE A 259 -14.68 3.71 -1.96
N GLY A 260 -14.49 3.70 -3.26
CA GLY A 260 -15.39 4.16 -4.31
C GLY A 260 -14.65 4.94 -5.38
N TYR A 261 -15.39 5.40 -6.39
CA TYR A 261 -14.84 6.14 -7.54
C TYR A 261 -15.08 7.65 -7.41
N ILE A 262 -14.01 8.41 -7.24
CA ILE A 262 -14.07 9.88 -7.15
C ILE A 262 -14.54 10.53 -8.48
N THR A 263 -14.46 9.79 -9.60
CA THR A 263 -14.95 10.21 -10.92
C THR A 263 -16.43 9.90 -11.13
N ASN A 264 -17.01 8.95 -10.38
CA ASN A 264 -18.44 8.66 -10.43
C ASN A 264 -19.23 9.77 -9.73
N LYS A 265 -20.27 10.30 -10.38
CA LYS A 265 -21.01 11.46 -9.86
C LYS A 265 -21.68 11.17 -8.51
N THR A 266 -22.37 10.04 -8.41
CA THR A 266 -23.09 9.65 -7.18
C THR A 266 -22.14 9.36 -6.04
N GLU A 267 -21.09 8.57 -6.30
CA GLU A 267 -20.10 8.21 -5.26
C GLU A 267 -19.26 9.40 -4.83
N LYS A 268 -18.90 10.30 -5.77
CA LYS A 268 -18.25 11.57 -5.45
C LYS A 268 -19.05 12.38 -4.42
N ASP A 269 -20.36 12.46 -4.58
CA ASP A 269 -21.23 13.19 -3.65
C ASP A 269 -21.34 12.46 -2.30
N LEU A 270 -21.32 11.12 -2.30
CA LEU A 270 -21.28 10.32 -1.07
C LEU A 270 -19.96 10.46 -0.34
N LEU A 271 -18.82 10.38 -1.04
CA LEU A 271 -17.48 10.50 -0.46
C LEU A 271 -17.22 11.85 0.24
N GLN A 272 -18.00 12.87 -0.06
CA GLN A 272 -17.95 14.15 0.65
C GLN A 272 -18.79 14.17 1.94
N LYS A 273 -19.74 13.22 2.10
CA LYS A 273 -20.68 13.20 3.26
C LYS A 273 -20.05 12.51 4.46
N ASP A 274 -20.03 13.21 5.57
CA ASP A 274 -19.51 12.67 6.84
C ASP A 274 -20.20 11.39 7.29
N ALA A 275 -21.51 11.30 7.16
CA ALA A 275 -22.29 10.14 7.56
C ALA A 275 -21.95 8.90 6.69
N TYR A 276 -21.62 9.10 5.41
CA TYR A 276 -21.20 8.00 4.55
C TYR A 276 -19.82 7.46 4.95
N LEU A 277 -18.84 8.36 5.13
CA LEU A 277 -17.50 7.99 5.58
C LEU A 277 -17.54 7.33 6.98
N GLU A 278 -18.41 7.79 7.86
CA GLU A 278 -18.61 7.17 9.18
C GLU A 278 -19.22 5.77 9.07
N SER A 279 -20.14 5.55 8.13
CA SER A 279 -20.70 4.22 7.86
C SER A 279 -19.63 3.26 7.32
N ILE A 280 -18.73 3.71 6.44
CA ILE A 280 -17.59 2.92 5.98
C ILE A 280 -16.67 2.58 7.17
N ALA A 281 -16.29 3.59 7.96
CA ALA A 281 -15.40 3.43 9.11
C ALA A 281 -15.96 2.43 10.12
N LYS A 282 -17.25 2.55 10.43
CA LYS A 282 -17.93 1.65 11.36
C LYS A 282 -17.98 0.23 10.83
N SER A 283 -18.41 0.01 9.59
CA SER A 283 -18.48 -1.31 8.97
C SER A 283 -17.13 -2.01 8.91
N LEU A 284 -16.05 -1.25 8.58
CA LEU A 284 -14.69 -1.76 8.60
C LEU A 284 -14.29 -2.23 10.00
N LEU A 285 -14.49 -1.40 11.02
CA LEU A 285 -14.13 -1.72 12.41
C LEU A 285 -14.96 -2.86 12.97
N ASP A 286 -16.27 -2.92 12.69
CA ASP A 286 -17.14 -4.01 13.13
C ASP A 286 -16.68 -5.36 12.53
N SER A 287 -16.32 -5.37 11.23
CA SER A 287 -15.82 -6.56 10.55
C SER A 287 -14.48 -7.03 11.16
N ILE A 288 -13.53 -6.11 11.37
CA ILE A 288 -12.24 -6.45 11.96
C ILE A 288 -12.38 -6.90 13.41
N ALA A 289 -13.26 -6.27 14.19
CA ALA A 289 -13.51 -6.64 15.59
C ALA A 289 -14.11 -8.05 15.74
N ALA A 290 -14.91 -8.47 14.77
CA ALA A 290 -15.52 -9.79 14.72
C ALA A 290 -14.63 -10.85 14.06
N SER A 291 -13.53 -10.43 13.41
CA SER A 291 -12.64 -11.31 12.65
C SER A 291 -11.99 -12.37 13.53
N LYS A 292 -11.93 -13.59 12.98
CA LYS A 292 -11.25 -14.75 13.58
C LYS A 292 -9.84 -14.95 13.03
N VAL A 293 -9.41 -14.15 12.07
CA VAL A 293 -8.03 -14.14 11.56
C VAL A 293 -7.09 -13.82 12.72
N LYS A 294 -6.06 -14.64 12.88
CA LYS A 294 -5.13 -14.55 14.03
C LYS A 294 -4.03 -13.54 13.79
#